data_e52c6e50a87f5cd3307eab716bf023f5
#
_entry.id   e52c6e50a87f5cd3307eab716bf023f5
#
_cell.length_a   1.000
_cell.length_b   1.000
_cell.length_c   1.000
_cell.angle_alpha   90.00
_cell.angle_beta   90.00
_cell.angle_gamma   90.00
#
_symmetry.space_group_name_H-M   'P 1'
#
loop_
_entity.id
_entity.type
_entity.pdbx_description
1 polymer ?
#
loop_
_entity_poly.entity_id
_entity_poly.type
_entity_poly.pdbx_seq_one_letter_code
_entity_poly.pdbx_strand_id
1 'polypeptide(L)'
;MPAAMMANARRSDSHSLPQQDTSGIYASWLLPARSLEQGESSMLISQKEWESPLLWIARPGISQGQVYLMARHEIAEGEVWPDGEAVFSVSGQETGKGQFAVKGPELVLYFGCDPRVSLEVVQDKRKRGESGFLGRDKTWTWAWTYVLHNSHSQPVRVRLERPDPQIVQEQISVRFEEKPKADVDAKKHIRFWELEVPASGTQTISHSLTIKAPESLLFAPTAP
;
A
#
# COMPACT_ATOMS: atom_id res chain seq x y z
N MET A 1 -25.96 27.60 -13.98
CA MET A 1 -26.49 27.87 -12.63
C MET A 1 -25.99 26.75 -11.71
N PRO A 2 -25.02 26.97 -10.85
CA PRO A 2 -24.60 25.94 -9.92
C PRO A 2 -25.57 25.93 -8.74
N ALA A 3 -26.17 24.75 -8.46
CA ALA A 3 -26.97 24.52 -7.28
C ALA A 3 -26.03 24.42 -6.07
N ALA A 4 -26.08 25.41 -5.21
CA ALA A 4 -25.44 25.42 -3.92
C ALA A 4 -26.13 24.36 -3.03
N MET A 5 -25.45 23.26 -2.76
CA MET A 5 -25.84 22.31 -1.73
C MET A 5 -25.54 22.96 -0.38
N MET A 6 -26.56 23.44 0.30
CA MET A 6 -26.46 23.88 1.69
C MET A 6 -26.19 22.66 2.55
N ALA A 7 -24.93 22.50 2.98
CA ALA A 7 -24.59 21.62 4.07
C ALA A 7 -25.25 22.18 5.34
N ASN A 8 -26.08 21.35 5.99
CA ASN A 8 -26.60 21.64 7.32
C ASN A 8 -25.42 21.74 8.29
N ALA A 9 -24.92 22.94 8.51
CA ALA A 9 -24.00 23.23 9.57
C ALA A 9 -24.78 23.04 10.89
N ARG A 10 -24.64 21.88 11.52
CA ARG A 10 -24.91 21.77 12.97
C ARG A 10 -24.09 22.86 13.61
N ARG A 11 -24.73 23.73 14.37
CA ARG A 11 -24.06 24.72 15.23
C ARG A 11 -22.99 23.97 16.02
N SER A 12 -21.76 24.11 15.63
CA SER A 12 -20.62 23.78 16.45
C SER A 12 -20.58 24.87 17.52
N ASP A 13 -21.05 24.55 18.71
CA ASP A 13 -20.63 25.29 19.90
C ASP A 13 -19.10 25.33 19.80
N SER A 14 -18.54 26.54 19.87
CA SER A 14 -17.11 26.80 19.79
C SER A 14 -16.42 26.28 21.09
N HIS A 15 -16.40 24.96 21.22
CA HIS A 15 -15.66 24.32 22.30
C HIS A 15 -14.20 24.24 21.85
N SER A 16 -13.32 24.83 22.62
CA SER A 16 -11.88 24.68 22.43
C SER A 16 -11.51 23.18 22.39
N LEU A 17 -10.67 22.81 21.46
CA LEU A 17 -10.12 21.43 21.41
C LEU A 17 -9.37 21.16 22.74
N PRO A 18 -9.35 19.88 23.17
CA PRO A 18 -8.55 19.46 24.30
C PRO A 18 -7.08 19.87 24.14
N GLN A 19 -6.45 20.29 25.23
CA GLN A 19 -5.03 20.60 25.24
C GLN A 19 -4.24 19.30 25.43
N GLN A 20 -3.35 19.01 24.49
CA GLN A 20 -2.44 17.87 24.60
C GLN A 20 -1.29 18.21 25.54
N ASP A 21 -0.99 17.32 26.49
CA ASP A 21 0.17 17.36 27.35
C ASP A 21 1.05 16.12 27.11
N THR A 22 2.29 16.36 26.72
CA THR A 22 3.30 15.34 26.44
C THR A 22 4.48 15.38 27.41
N SER A 23 4.35 16.13 28.53
CA SER A 23 5.41 16.27 29.50
C SER A 23 5.66 15.01 30.34
N GLY A 24 4.70 14.08 30.38
CA GLY A 24 4.81 12.80 31.07
C GLY A 24 5.31 11.65 30.16
N ILE A 25 5.36 10.45 30.73
CA ILE A 25 5.70 9.21 30.01
C ILE A 25 4.61 8.88 28.96
N TYR A 26 3.38 9.27 29.23
CA TYR A 26 2.23 9.08 28.35
C TYR A 26 1.67 10.45 27.95
N ALA A 27 1.25 10.54 26.69
CA ALA A 27 0.49 11.71 26.27
C ALA A 27 -0.89 11.70 26.94
N SER A 28 -1.33 12.87 27.39
CA SER A 28 -2.66 13.08 27.93
C SER A 28 -3.36 14.25 27.23
N TRP A 29 -4.70 14.23 27.25
CA TRP A 29 -5.52 15.30 26.68
C TRP A 29 -6.38 15.88 27.78
N LEU A 30 -6.12 17.13 28.13
CA LEU A 30 -6.90 17.87 29.11
C LEU A 30 -8.17 18.40 28.47
N LEU A 31 -9.28 17.87 28.90
CA LEU A 31 -10.58 18.27 28.39
C LEU A 31 -11.04 19.57 29.07
N PRO A 32 -11.61 20.53 28.32
CA PRO A 32 -12.24 21.69 28.93
C PRO A 32 -13.43 21.26 29.80
N ALA A 33 -13.66 21.98 30.85
CA ALA A 33 -14.81 21.74 31.73
C ALA A 33 -16.13 21.85 30.95
N ARG A 34 -16.97 20.83 31.05
CA ARG A 34 -18.29 20.78 30.40
C ARG A 34 -19.31 20.01 31.23
N SER A 35 -20.57 20.26 30.94
CA SER A 35 -21.65 19.46 31.46
C SER A 35 -21.77 18.20 30.62
N LEU A 36 -21.89 17.04 31.26
CA LEU A 36 -22.15 15.77 30.60
C LEU A 36 -23.66 15.46 30.74
N GLU A 37 -24.30 15.17 29.65
CA GLU A 37 -25.66 14.63 29.64
C GLU A 37 -25.64 13.14 29.97
N GLN A 38 -26.76 12.64 30.48
CA GLN A 38 -26.92 11.22 30.77
C GLN A 38 -26.99 10.44 29.45
N GLY A 39 -26.09 9.47 29.28
CA GLY A 39 -26.02 8.62 28.08
C GLY A 39 -24.62 8.54 27.51
N GLU A 40 -24.50 8.01 26.29
CA GLU A 40 -23.26 7.91 25.56
C GLU A 40 -22.96 9.25 24.85
N SER A 41 -21.76 9.77 25.06
CA SER A 41 -21.32 10.98 24.38
C SER A 41 -19.95 10.76 23.73
N SER A 42 -19.78 11.28 22.53
CA SER A 42 -18.50 11.28 21.82
C SER A 42 -17.94 12.70 21.75
N MET A 43 -16.63 12.82 21.79
CA MET A 43 -15.93 14.10 21.79
C MET A 43 -14.74 14.06 20.86
N LEU A 44 -14.56 15.13 20.08
CA LEU A 44 -13.36 15.34 19.31
C LEU A 44 -12.20 15.71 20.22
N ILE A 45 -11.18 14.86 20.30
CA ILE A 45 -9.99 15.08 21.13
C ILE A 45 -8.96 15.91 20.38
N SER A 46 -8.74 15.60 19.11
CA SER A 46 -7.77 16.28 18.25
C SER A 46 -8.19 16.16 16.80
N GLN A 47 -7.77 17.09 15.98
CA GLN A 47 -7.92 17.05 14.53
C GLN A 47 -6.64 17.54 13.88
N LYS A 48 -6.18 16.81 12.87
CA LYS A 48 -5.07 17.21 12.01
C LYS A 48 -5.41 16.99 10.55
N GLU A 49 -4.85 17.85 9.73
CA GLU A 49 -4.94 17.74 8.27
C GLU A 49 -3.52 17.60 7.70
N TRP A 50 -3.35 16.65 6.81
CA TRP A 50 -2.09 16.42 6.12
C TRP A 50 -2.29 16.41 4.62
N GLU A 51 -1.40 17.07 3.93
CA GLU A 51 -1.26 16.86 2.50
C GLU A 51 -0.43 15.60 2.27
N SER A 52 -1.04 14.55 1.73
CA SER A 52 -0.38 13.31 1.39
C SER A 52 -0.77 12.87 -0.01
N PRO A 53 0.19 12.61 -0.88
CA PRO A 53 -0.12 12.08 -2.20
C PRO A 53 -0.79 10.71 -2.06
N LEU A 54 -1.94 10.54 -2.69
CA LEU A 54 -2.63 9.26 -2.75
C LEU A 54 -1.84 8.30 -3.64
N LEU A 55 -1.70 7.06 -3.18
CA LEU A 55 -1.03 5.99 -3.88
C LEU A 55 -1.90 4.74 -3.86
N TRP A 56 -2.08 4.13 -5.02
CA TRP A 56 -2.78 2.85 -5.15
C TRP A 56 -1.77 1.72 -5.09
N ILE A 57 -1.97 0.75 -4.20
CA ILE A 57 -1.07 -0.40 -4.01
C ILE A 57 -1.68 -1.65 -4.61
N ALA A 58 -0.96 -2.28 -5.52
CA ALA A 58 -1.27 -3.56 -6.12
C ALA A 58 -0.22 -4.60 -5.71
N ARG A 59 -0.65 -5.77 -5.21
CA ARG A 59 0.24 -6.88 -4.80
C ARG A 59 -0.20 -8.17 -5.47
N PRO A 60 0.38 -8.53 -6.63
CA PRO A 60 0.07 -9.77 -7.32
C PRO A 60 0.25 -10.99 -6.40
N GLY A 61 -0.71 -11.92 -6.46
CA GLY A 61 -0.69 -13.15 -5.65
C GLY A 61 -1.28 -12.99 -4.24
N ILE A 62 -1.38 -11.79 -3.70
CA ILE A 62 -1.96 -11.51 -2.38
C ILE A 62 -3.34 -10.88 -2.51
N SER A 63 -3.48 -9.88 -3.35
CA SER A 63 -4.67 -9.04 -3.42
C SER A 63 -5.77 -9.55 -4.37
N GLN A 64 -5.60 -10.70 -5.00
CA GLN A 64 -6.55 -11.28 -5.97
C GLN A 64 -7.05 -10.27 -7.04
N GLY A 65 -6.15 -9.42 -7.52
CA GLY A 65 -6.48 -8.37 -8.49
C GLY A 65 -7.02 -7.06 -7.90
N GLN A 66 -7.27 -7.02 -6.60
CA GLN A 66 -7.69 -5.80 -5.92
C GLN A 66 -6.53 -4.82 -5.74
N VAL A 67 -6.85 -3.53 -5.81
CA VAL A 67 -5.89 -2.44 -5.61
C VAL A 67 -6.39 -1.57 -4.46
N TYR A 68 -5.50 -1.28 -3.52
CA TYR A 68 -5.85 -0.61 -2.27
C TYR A 68 -5.35 0.83 -2.29
N LEU A 69 -6.21 1.75 -1.85
CA LEU A 69 -5.82 3.14 -1.66
C LEU A 69 -5.02 3.28 -0.37
N MET A 70 -3.89 3.96 -0.45
CA MET A 70 -2.96 4.19 0.64
C MET A 70 -2.54 5.65 0.69
N ALA A 71 -2.34 6.17 1.90
CA ALA A 71 -1.65 7.42 2.15
C ALA A 71 -0.47 7.17 3.11
N ARG A 72 0.59 7.97 2.94
CA ARG A 72 1.76 7.99 3.82
C ARG A 72 1.93 9.37 4.41
N HIS A 73 2.28 9.42 5.66
CA HIS A 73 2.60 10.65 6.35
C HIS A 73 3.83 10.45 7.23
N GLU A 74 4.77 11.38 7.16
CA GLU A 74 5.90 11.42 8.08
C GLU A 74 5.47 12.07 9.38
N ILE A 75 5.65 11.36 10.48
CA ILE A 75 5.31 11.85 11.82
C ILE A 75 6.43 12.77 12.28
N ALA A 76 6.09 14.00 12.66
CA ALA A 76 7.02 14.94 13.19
C ALA A 76 7.55 14.48 14.57
N GLU A 77 8.78 14.87 14.90
CA GLU A 77 9.36 14.58 16.22
C GLU A 77 8.50 15.18 17.33
N GLY A 78 8.18 14.37 18.35
CA GLY A 78 7.30 14.78 19.45
C GLY A 78 5.80 14.74 19.14
N GLU A 79 5.42 14.38 17.93
CA GLU A 79 4.01 14.17 17.59
C GLU A 79 3.50 12.84 18.13
N VAL A 80 2.46 12.87 18.95
CA VAL A 80 1.87 11.69 19.58
C VAL A 80 0.40 11.59 19.22
N TRP A 81 -0.03 10.39 18.89
CA TRP A 81 -1.42 10.04 18.59
C TRP A 81 -1.88 8.89 19.48
N PRO A 82 -3.14 8.90 19.92
CA PRO A 82 -3.69 7.76 20.66
C PRO A 82 -3.86 6.56 19.73
N ASP A 83 -3.50 5.38 20.23
CA ASP A 83 -3.86 4.12 19.59
C ASP A 83 -5.34 3.82 19.81
N GLY A 84 -5.98 3.19 18.85
CA GLY A 84 -7.38 2.83 18.98
C GLY A 84 -8.02 2.27 17.71
N GLU A 85 -9.32 2.05 17.79
CA GLU A 85 -10.11 1.71 16.61
C GLU A 85 -10.27 2.91 15.70
N ALA A 86 -10.13 2.69 14.39
CA ALA A 86 -10.27 3.72 13.37
C ALA A 86 -11.34 3.33 12.35
N VAL A 87 -12.09 4.32 11.92
CA VAL A 87 -12.98 4.23 10.77
C VAL A 87 -12.33 4.98 9.63
N PHE A 88 -12.09 4.28 8.52
CA PHE A 88 -11.53 4.88 7.32
C PHE A 88 -12.65 5.29 6.37
N SER A 89 -12.53 6.47 5.80
CA SER A 89 -13.49 6.95 4.81
C SER A 89 -12.80 7.72 3.68
N VAL A 90 -13.37 7.61 2.49
CA VAL A 90 -12.93 8.33 1.29
C VAL A 90 -14.12 9.10 0.73
N SER A 91 -13.95 10.39 0.51
CA SER A 91 -15.03 11.27 0.01
C SER A 91 -16.34 11.17 0.83
N GLY A 92 -16.21 11.01 2.15
CA GLY A 92 -17.34 10.89 3.07
C GLY A 92 -18.02 9.52 3.12
N GLN A 93 -17.54 8.53 2.39
CA GLN A 93 -18.03 7.15 2.45
C GLN A 93 -17.09 6.30 3.29
N GLU A 94 -17.64 5.55 4.25
CA GLU A 94 -16.87 4.57 5.04
C GLU A 94 -16.35 3.47 4.12
N THR A 95 -15.04 3.26 4.14
CA THR A 95 -14.34 2.24 3.32
C THR A 95 -13.83 1.08 4.14
N GLY A 96 -13.78 1.22 5.46
CA GLY A 96 -13.36 0.14 6.35
C GLY A 96 -13.12 0.59 7.77
N LYS A 97 -12.84 -0.41 8.62
CA LYS A 97 -12.45 -0.24 10.03
C LYS A 97 -11.15 -0.98 10.28
N GLY A 98 -10.37 -0.49 11.21
CA GLY A 98 -9.11 -1.12 11.58
C GLY A 98 -8.52 -0.53 12.85
N GLN A 99 -7.31 -0.95 13.17
CA GLN A 99 -6.55 -0.39 14.28
C GLN A 99 -5.68 0.75 13.76
N PHE A 100 -5.74 1.87 14.44
CA PHE A 100 -4.84 2.99 14.25
C PHE A 100 -3.78 2.94 15.33
N ALA A 101 -2.51 2.93 14.92
CA ALA A 101 -1.38 3.01 15.83
C ALA A 101 -0.19 3.64 15.11
N VAL A 102 0.45 4.59 15.73
CA VAL A 102 1.69 5.21 15.23
C VAL A 102 2.89 4.46 15.79
N LYS A 103 3.57 3.71 14.91
CA LYS A 103 4.74 2.89 15.29
C LYS A 103 5.97 3.34 14.50
N GLY A 104 6.57 4.44 14.90
CA GLY A 104 7.78 4.96 14.25
C GLY A 104 7.54 6.25 13.46
N PRO A 105 8.50 6.65 12.62
CA PRO A 105 8.50 7.96 11.98
C PRO A 105 7.58 8.06 10.76
N GLU A 106 7.02 6.96 10.29
CA GLU A 106 6.13 6.92 9.12
C GLU A 106 4.80 6.29 9.49
N LEU A 107 3.72 7.00 9.24
CA LEU A 107 2.36 6.51 9.33
C LEU A 107 1.88 6.09 7.94
N VAL A 108 1.46 4.84 7.81
CA VAL A 108 0.87 4.29 6.58
C VAL A 108 -0.56 3.90 6.84
N LEU A 109 -1.48 4.52 6.11
CA LEU A 109 -2.92 4.29 6.24
C LEU A 109 -3.46 3.65 4.97
N TYR A 110 -4.24 2.58 5.13
CA TYR A 110 -4.95 1.91 4.05
C TYR A 110 -6.44 2.22 4.13
N PHE A 111 -6.99 2.80 3.06
CA PHE A 111 -8.38 3.25 2.99
C PHE A 111 -9.31 2.25 2.30
N GLY A 112 -8.87 0.99 2.18
CA GLY A 112 -9.66 -0.06 1.55
C GLY A 112 -9.37 -0.23 0.06
N CYS A 113 -10.13 -1.12 -0.57
CA CYS A 113 -10.03 -1.43 -1.99
C CYS A 113 -10.77 -0.37 -2.82
N ASP A 114 -10.14 0.09 -3.90
CA ASP A 114 -10.78 0.94 -4.88
C ASP A 114 -11.36 0.08 -6.02
N PRO A 115 -12.69 -0.01 -6.16
CA PRO A 115 -13.32 -0.84 -7.19
C PRO A 115 -13.11 -0.31 -8.63
N ARG A 116 -12.61 0.92 -8.79
CA ARG A 116 -12.32 1.52 -10.09
C ARG A 116 -10.89 1.30 -10.56
N VAL A 117 -10.04 0.74 -9.70
CA VAL A 117 -8.66 0.40 -10.06
C VAL A 117 -8.47 -1.09 -9.85
N SER A 118 -8.02 -1.80 -10.86
CA SER A 118 -7.83 -3.25 -10.77
C SER A 118 -6.53 -3.69 -11.41
N LEU A 119 -6.07 -4.86 -10.98
CA LEU A 119 -4.90 -5.55 -11.52
C LEU A 119 -5.33 -6.87 -12.14
N GLU A 120 -5.05 -7.04 -13.42
CA GLU A 120 -5.10 -8.34 -14.08
C GLU A 120 -3.69 -8.94 -14.12
N VAL A 121 -3.59 -10.22 -13.79
CA VAL A 121 -2.32 -10.96 -13.80
C VAL A 121 -2.42 -12.10 -14.77
N VAL A 122 -1.65 -12.02 -15.86
CA VAL A 122 -1.54 -13.09 -16.85
C VAL A 122 -0.18 -13.77 -16.68
N GLN A 123 -0.19 -15.05 -16.36
CA GLN A 123 1.03 -15.85 -16.35
C GLN A 123 1.32 -16.37 -17.74
N ASP A 124 2.22 -15.71 -18.45
CA ASP A 124 2.49 -15.99 -19.87
C ASP A 124 3.27 -17.29 -20.09
N LYS A 125 4.23 -17.57 -19.19
CA LYS A 125 5.16 -18.72 -19.38
C LYS A 125 5.59 -19.31 -18.05
N ARG A 126 5.64 -20.65 -18.06
CA ARG A 126 6.37 -21.44 -17.07
C ARG A 126 7.22 -22.44 -17.82
N LYS A 127 8.54 -22.23 -17.84
CA LYS A 127 9.48 -23.12 -18.51
C LYS A 127 10.45 -23.70 -17.50
N ARG A 128 10.71 -24.99 -17.63
CA ARG A 128 11.83 -25.67 -17.00
C ARG A 128 12.72 -26.18 -18.13
N GLY A 129 14.01 -25.91 -18.03
CA GLY A 129 14.98 -26.34 -19.03
C GLY A 129 16.30 -26.70 -18.38
N GLU A 130 17.15 -27.33 -19.15
CA GLU A 130 18.56 -27.56 -18.83
C GLU A 130 19.39 -26.62 -19.67
N SER A 131 20.44 -26.05 -19.08
CA SER A 131 21.35 -25.15 -19.77
C SER A 131 22.77 -25.38 -19.27
N GLY A 132 23.74 -25.02 -20.11
CA GLY A 132 25.16 -25.18 -19.81
C GLY A 132 25.84 -26.18 -20.72
N PHE A 133 27.18 -26.15 -20.76
CA PHE A 133 27.99 -27.12 -21.49
C PHE A 133 27.86 -28.47 -20.78
N LEU A 134 27.31 -29.48 -21.43
CA LEU A 134 26.98 -30.80 -20.91
C LEU A 134 25.76 -30.87 -19.97
N GLY A 135 24.81 -29.93 -20.03
CA GLY A 135 23.55 -30.03 -19.27
C GLY A 135 23.68 -29.99 -17.75
N ARG A 136 24.73 -29.36 -17.23
CA ARG A 136 25.04 -29.35 -15.80
C ARG A 136 24.22 -28.38 -14.94
N ASP A 137 23.40 -27.53 -15.58
CA ASP A 137 22.62 -26.53 -14.87
C ASP A 137 21.14 -26.66 -15.20
N LYS A 138 20.31 -26.56 -14.18
CA LYS A 138 18.85 -26.47 -14.30
C LYS A 138 18.43 -25.02 -14.36
N THR A 139 17.48 -24.72 -15.22
CA THR A 139 16.94 -23.36 -15.41
C THR A 139 15.43 -23.39 -15.27
N TRP A 140 14.90 -22.45 -14.50
CA TRP A 140 13.47 -22.22 -14.34
C TRP A 140 13.17 -20.79 -14.74
N THR A 141 12.17 -20.62 -15.58
CA THR A 141 11.72 -19.29 -16.04
C THR A 141 10.22 -19.16 -15.84
N TRP A 142 9.83 -18.06 -15.25
CA TRP A 142 8.45 -17.62 -15.15
C TRP A 142 8.33 -16.23 -15.75
N ALA A 143 7.22 -15.98 -16.43
CA ALA A 143 6.91 -14.68 -16.98
C ALA A 143 5.46 -14.32 -16.70
N TRP A 144 5.24 -13.06 -16.44
CA TRP A 144 3.93 -12.47 -16.14
C TRP A 144 3.76 -11.17 -16.91
N THR A 145 2.55 -10.93 -17.32
CA THR A 145 2.07 -9.62 -17.73
C THR A 145 1.09 -9.11 -16.69
N TYR A 146 1.36 -7.95 -16.14
CA TYR A 146 0.47 -7.23 -15.22
C TYR A 146 -0.21 -6.13 -16.01
N VAL A 147 -1.54 -6.10 -15.98
CA VAL A 147 -2.33 -5.04 -16.60
C VAL A 147 -3.09 -4.31 -15.52
N LEU A 148 -2.71 -3.06 -15.32
CA LEU A 148 -3.40 -2.14 -14.41
C LEU A 148 -4.50 -1.42 -15.19
N HIS A 149 -5.71 -1.43 -14.66
CA HIS A 149 -6.86 -0.74 -15.22
C HIS A 149 -7.29 0.39 -14.31
N ASN A 150 -7.56 1.56 -14.88
CA ASN A 150 -8.09 2.72 -14.17
C ASN A 150 -9.41 3.15 -14.83
N SER A 151 -10.51 3.09 -14.09
CA SER A 151 -11.83 3.54 -14.51
C SER A 151 -12.20 4.92 -13.94
N HIS A 152 -11.27 5.61 -13.27
CA HIS A 152 -11.49 7.01 -12.90
C HIS A 152 -11.35 7.92 -14.09
N SER A 153 -12.02 9.09 -14.02
CA SER A 153 -11.89 10.16 -15.00
C SER A 153 -10.59 10.97 -14.90
N GLN A 154 -9.72 10.62 -13.94
CA GLN A 154 -8.42 11.23 -13.70
C GLN A 154 -7.35 10.16 -13.67
N PRO A 155 -6.08 10.48 -14.01
CA PRO A 155 -4.98 9.54 -13.86
C PRO A 155 -4.77 9.20 -12.38
N VAL A 156 -4.31 7.99 -12.12
CA VAL A 156 -3.98 7.49 -10.77
C VAL A 156 -2.54 6.99 -10.73
N ARG A 157 -1.87 7.20 -9.60
CA ARG A 157 -0.52 6.69 -9.38
C ARG A 157 -0.61 5.34 -8.69
N VAL A 158 -0.18 4.29 -9.37
CA VAL A 158 -0.21 2.92 -8.85
C VAL A 158 1.20 2.43 -8.59
N ARG A 159 1.39 1.85 -7.41
CA ARG A 159 2.60 1.10 -7.06
C ARG A 159 2.27 -0.39 -7.05
N LEU A 160 2.86 -1.13 -7.99
CA LEU A 160 2.81 -2.59 -7.99
C LEU A 160 4.03 -3.12 -7.25
N GLU A 161 3.81 -3.96 -6.25
CA GLU A 161 4.85 -4.52 -5.39
C GLU A 161 4.93 -6.04 -5.51
N ARG A 162 6.14 -6.55 -5.59
CA ARG A 162 6.43 -7.98 -5.50
C ARG A 162 7.57 -8.25 -4.53
N PRO A 163 7.57 -9.39 -3.84
CA PRO A 163 8.74 -9.84 -3.12
C PRO A 163 9.97 -9.94 -4.06
N ASP A 164 11.11 -9.44 -3.61
CA ASP A 164 12.39 -9.62 -4.31
C ASP A 164 13.05 -10.90 -3.77
N PRO A 165 13.32 -11.93 -4.59
CA PRO A 165 13.88 -13.18 -4.14
C PRO A 165 15.22 -12.98 -3.43
N GLN A 166 15.33 -13.53 -2.23
CA GLN A 166 16.59 -13.54 -1.47
C GLN A 166 17.33 -14.83 -1.77
N ILE A 167 18.54 -14.71 -2.31
CA ILE A 167 19.39 -15.84 -2.63
C ILE A 167 20.55 -15.88 -1.67
N VAL A 168 20.62 -16.96 -0.91
CA VAL A 168 21.66 -17.19 0.10
C VAL A 168 22.83 -18.02 -0.48
N GLN A 169 22.61 -18.74 -1.59
CA GLN A 169 23.57 -19.63 -2.18
C GLN A 169 24.26 -19.00 -3.39
N GLU A 170 25.55 -18.82 -3.33
CA GLU A 170 26.36 -18.20 -4.39
C GLU A 170 26.28 -18.96 -5.75
N GLN A 171 25.95 -20.25 -5.71
CA GLN A 171 25.83 -21.09 -6.90
C GLN A 171 24.52 -20.86 -7.67
N ILE A 172 23.55 -20.17 -7.08
CA ILE A 172 22.26 -19.86 -7.71
C ILE A 172 22.33 -18.45 -8.30
N SER A 173 22.04 -18.35 -9.59
CA SER A 173 21.92 -17.06 -10.23
C SER A 173 20.47 -16.73 -10.54
N VAL A 174 20.11 -15.45 -10.38
CA VAL A 174 18.80 -14.91 -10.69
C VAL A 174 18.91 -13.78 -11.69
N ARG A 175 18.09 -13.83 -12.71
CA ARG A 175 18.00 -12.81 -13.74
C ARG A 175 16.55 -12.35 -13.87
N PHE A 176 16.38 -11.04 -13.94
CA PHE A 176 15.11 -10.40 -14.26
C PHE A 176 15.14 -9.78 -15.64
N GLU A 177 14.02 -9.88 -16.36
CA GLU A 177 13.75 -9.10 -17.56
C GLU A 177 12.43 -8.38 -17.35
N GLU A 178 12.45 -7.06 -17.46
CA GLU A 178 11.35 -6.18 -17.02
C GLU A 178 11.15 -5.03 -17.99
N LYS A 179 9.90 -4.72 -18.26
CA LYS A 179 9.49 -3.57 -19.05
C LYS A 179 8.19 -2.98 -18.48
N PRO A 180 8.23 -1.75 -17.92
CA PRO A 180 9.42 -0.98 -17.57
C PRO A 180 10.30 -1.67 -16.53
N LYS A 181 11.51 -1.16 -16.30
CA LYS A 181 12.42 -1.67 -15.27
C LYS A 181 11.85 -1.38 -13.89
N ALA A 182 11.95 -2.35 -12.98
CA ALA A 182 11.57 -2.18 -11.59
C ALA A 182 12.63 -1.43 -10.78
N ASP A 183 12.19 -0.75 -9.75
CA ASP A 183 13.00 -0.32 -8.63
C ASP A 183 13.03 -1.40 -7.55
N VAL A 184 14.05 -1.34 -6.66
CA VAL A 184 14.23 -2.32 -5.58
C VAL A 184 14.40 -1.60 -4.25
N ASP A 185 13.52 -1.93 -3.30
CA ASP A 185 13.71 -1.58 -1.89
C ASP A 185 14.47 -2.73 -1.21
N ALA A 186 15.79 -2.60 -1.13
CA ALA A 186 16.66 -3.61 -0.55
C ALA A 186 16.39 -3.85 0.95
N LYS A 187 15.90 -2.85 1.69
CA LYS A 187 15.60 -3.00 3.12
C LYS A 187 14.35 -3.82 3.37
N LYS A 188 13.35 -3.66 2.51
CA LYS A 188 12.07 -4.39 2.61
C LYS A 188 12.05 -5.65 1.74
N HIS A 189 13.10 -5.89 0.96
CA HIS A 189 13.17 -6.98 -0.03
C HIS A 189 11.98 -6.96 -0.98
N ILE A 190 11.67 -5.78 -1.52
CA ILE A 190 10.54 -5.56 -2.41
C ILE A 190 11.05 -4.99 -3.73
N ARG A 191 10.60 -5.58 -4.82
CA ARG A 191 10.71 -5.08 -6.19
C ARG A 191 9.40 -4.38 -6.54
N PHE A 192 9.47 -3.17 -7.11
CA PHE A 192 8.27 -2.39 -7.35
C PHE A 192 8.33 -1.53 -8.61
N TRP A 193 7.17 -1.20 -9.12
CA TRP A 193 6.95 -0.25 -10.20
C TRP A 193 5.99 0.82 -9.72
N GLU A 194 6.36 2.08 -9.85
CA GLU A 194 5.44 3.21 -9.66
C GLU A 194 5.10 3.82 -11.02
N LEU A 195 3.84 3.76 -11.39
CA LEU A 195 3.36 4.15 -12.71
C LEU A 195 2.12 5.01 -12.58
N GLU A 196 2.01 5.97 -13.48
CA GLU A 196 0.77 6.69 -13.71
C GLU A 196 -0.10 5.90 -14.68
N VAL A 197 -1.30 5.51 -14.24
CA VAL A 197 -2.29 4.85 -15.10
C VAL A 197 -3.26 5.93 -15.60
N PRO A 198 -3.37 6.15 -16.92
CA PRO A 198 -4.18 7.23 -17.48
C PRO A 198 -5.65 7.13 -17.07
N ALA A 199 -6.36 8.24 -17.13
CA ALA A 199 -7.81 8.28 -16.95
C ALA A 199 -8.50 7.33 -17.93
N SER A 200 -9.41 6.50 -17.44
CA SER A 200 -10.15 5.50 -18.22
C SER A 200 -9.25 4.65 -19.11
N GLY A 201 -8.04 4.36 -18.61
CA GLY A 201 -6.98 3.71 -19.38
C GLY A 201 -6.34 2.52 -18.68
N THR A 202 -5.28 2.02 -19.30
CA THR A 202 -4.52 0.88 -18.83
C THR A 202 -3.02 1.13 -18.88
N GLN A 203 -2.29 0.41 -18.03
CA GLN A 203 -0.83 0.37 -18.05
C GLN A 203 -0.36 -1.08 -17.90
N THR A 204 0.61 -1.47 -18.71
CA THR A 204 1.09 -2.84 -18.75
C THR A 204 2.53 -2.93 -18.28
N ILE A 205 2.84 -3.96 -17.49
CA ILE A 205 4.18 -4.31 -17.02
C ILE A 205 4.46 -5.74 -17.44
N SER A 206 5.57 -5.96 -18.15
CA SER A 206 6.10 -7.29 -18.41
C SER A 206 7.21 -7.59 -17.42
N HIS A 207 7.15 -8.76 -16.79
CA HIS A 207 8.12 -9.19 -15.79
C HIS A 207 8.46 -10.66 -15.98
N SER A 208 9.73 -11.00 -16.07
CA SER A 208 10.18 -12.38 -16.04
C SER A 208 11.29 -12.60 -15.01
N LEU A 209 11.28 -13.78 -14.44
CA LEU A 209 12.26 -14.27 -13.47
C LEU A 209 12.87 -15.56 -14.03
N THR A 210 14.18 -15.59 -14.16
CA THR A 210 14.93 -16.80 -14.50
C THR A 210 15.87 -17.14 -13.35
N ILE A 211 15.72 -18.35 -12.84
CA ILE A 211 16.63 -18.92 -11.83
C ILE A 211 17.44 -20.01 -12.48
N LYS A 212 18.75 -20.00 -12.26
CA LYS A 212 19.70 -21.00 -12.74
C LYS A 212 20.47 -21.56 -11.55
N ALA A 213 20.50 -22.90 -11.43
CA ALA A 213 21.22 -23.61 -10.37
C ALA A 213 21.91 -24.85 -10.91
N PRO A 214 23.07 -25.27 -10.34
CA PRO A 214 23.73 -26.53 -10.68
C PRO A 214 22.81 -27.74 -10.48
N GLU A 215 22.94 -28.74 -11.34
CA GLU A 215 22.15 -29.97 -11.27
C GLU A 215 22.38 -30.73 -9.95
N SER A 216 23.59 -30.65 -9.41
CA SER A 216 23.96 -31.25 -8.14
C SER A 216 23.23 -30.69 -6.93
N LEU A 217 22.61 -29.52 -7.08
CA LEU A 217 21.86 -28.87 -6.01
C LEU A 217 20.42 -29.40 -6.00
N LEU A 218 19.99 -29.98 -4.87
CA LEU A 218 18.60 -30.36 -4.65
C LEU A 218 17.76 -29.09 -4.43
N PHE A 219 17.42 -28.41 -5.53
CA PHE A 219 16.69 -27.16 -5.56
C PHE A 219 15.52 -27.25 -6.53
N ALA A 220 14.32 -26.96 -6.07
CA ALA A 220 13.12 -26.93 -6.88
C ALA A 220 12.28 -25.68 -6.51
N PRO A 221 12.56 -24.54 -7.13
CA PRO A 221 11.84 -23.31 -6.81
C PRO A 221 10.39 -23.40 -7.28
N THR A 222 9.50 -22.89 -6.43
CA THR A 222 8.11 -22.61 -6.82
C THR A 222 8.00 -21.23 -7.44
N ALA A 223 6.97 -21.00 -8.26
CA ALA A 223 6.66 -19.66 -8.76
C ALA A 223 6.42 -18.72 -7.57
N PRO A 224 7.13 -17.60 -7.48
CA PRO A 224 6.95 -16.62 -6.42
C PRO A 224 5.64 -15.86 -6.54
#